data_6672e29ad78c2a6dc0506a19ea54b071
#
_entry.id   6672e29ad78c2a6dc0506a19ea54b071
#
_cell.length_a   1.000
_cell.length_b   1.000
_cell.length_c   1.000
_cell.angle_alpha   90.00
_cell.angle_beta   90.00
_cell.angle_gamma   90.00
#
_symmetry.space_group_name_H-M   'P 1'
#
loop_
_entity.id
_entity.type
_entity.pdbx_description
1 polymer ?
#
loop_
_entity_poly.entity_id
_entity_poly.type
_entity_poly.pdbx_seq_one_letter_code
_entity_poly.pdbx_strand_id
1 'polypeptide(L)'
;MKITIDHSVVKALLICAAKQDVRYYLKGVLVDARANGDVVLVTTDGHRMLAYPVATDAIEALAPGQYIIPREALEAVKPCKAGRHVLPITIEIVTAPDQPDPERAGVTIKGKTSITVTGATSAVTAPIDGEFPDWRRVLPKTVSGEPTQYQAEYLGDFGRIADLLGTKYPHIHHNGSSAAIVGNLGAALGVLMPMRSDAEFSARPAWALA
;
A
#
# COMPACT_ATOMS: atom_id res chain seq x y z
N MET A 1 -6.50 -15.85 8.31
CA MET A 1 -6.74 -14.42 8.60
C MET A 1 -7.72 -13.88 7.57
N LYS A 2 -8.67 -13.07 8.01
CA LYS A 2 -9.61 -12.41 7.11
C LYS A 2 -9.65 -10.92 7.42
N ILE A 3 -9.64 -10.08 6.39
CA ILE A 3 -9.62 -8.62 6.48
C ILE A 3 -10.79 -8.09 5.65
N THR A 4 -11.55 -7.14 6.22
CA THR A 4 -12.63 -6.44 5.51
C THR A 4 -12.25 -4.98 5.35
N ILE A 5 -12.21 -4.48 4.12
CA ILE A 5 -11.80 -3.10 3.80
C ILE A 5 -12.67 -2.49 2.71
N ASP A 6 -12.77 -1.18 2.69
CA ASP A 6 -13.48 -0.47 1.64
C ASP A 6 -12.76 -0.60 0.29
N HIS A 7 -13.53 -0.75 -0.77
CA HIS A 7 -12.99 -0.82 -2.13
C HIS A 7 -12.22 0.45 -2.53
N SER A 8 -12.57 1.61 -1.96
CA SER A 8 -11.85 2.87 -2.15
C SER A 8 -10.42 2.81 -1.61
N VAL A 9 -10.20 2.12 -0.48
CA VAL A 9 -8.88 1.88 0.10
C VAL A 9 -8.02 1.05 -0.84
N VAL A 10 -8.59 -0.02 -1.42
CA VAL A 10 -7.87 -0.84 -2.42
C VAL A 10 -7.46 0.00 -3.62
N LYS A 11 -8.36 0.83 -4.15
CA LYS A 11 -8.03 1.73 -5.25
C LYS A 11 -6.92 2.72 -4.90
N ALA A 12 -6.96 3.27 -3.69
CA ALA A 12 -5.92 4.19 -3.20
C ALA A 12 -4.55 3.48 -3.11
N LEU A 13 -4.51 2.28 -2.53
CA LEU A 13 -3.29 1.47 -2.46
C LEU A 13 -2.72 1.16 -3.85
N LEU A 14 -3.56 0.78 -4.80
CA LEU A 14 -3.14 0.44 -6.17
C LEU A 14 -2.54 1.62 -6.95
N ILE A 15 -2.77 2.86 -6.52
CA ILE A 15 -2.11 4.05 -7.11
C ILE A 15 -0.60 4.02 -6.86
N CYS A 16 -0.17 3.62 -5.66
CA CYS A 16 1.24 3.56 -5.27
C CYS A 16 1.91 2.21 -5.55
N ALA A 17 1.15 1.16 -5.90
CA ALA A 17 1.74 -0.12 -6.26
C ALA A 17 2.40 -0.04 -7.65
N ALA A 18 3.58 -0.62 -7.81
CA ALA A 18 4.26 -0.65 -9.10
C ALA A 18 3.42 -1.38 -10.16
N LYS A 19 3.38 -0.83 -11.39
CA LYS A 19 2.73 -1.48 -12.54
C LYS A 19 3.72 -2.38 -13.29
N GLN A 20 4.91 -1.84 -13.53
CA GLN A 20 6.00 -2.53 -14.22
C GLN A 20 7.29 -2.20 -13.45
N ASP A 21 7.90 -3.21 -12.86
CA ASP A 21 9.16 -3.09 -12.14
C ASP A 21 9.88 -4.45 -12.21
N VAL A 22 11.20 -4.42 -12.27
CA VAL A 22 12.04 -5.62 -12.16
C VAL A 22 11.94 -6.22 -10.76
N ARG A 23 11.65 -5.39 -9.76
CA ARG A 23 11.37 -5.79 -8.37
C ARG A 23 9.90 -6.25 -8.29
N TYR A 24 9.64 -7.45 -8.76
CA TYR A 24 8.30 -8.03 -8.89
C TYR A 24 7.48 -8.00 -7.58
N TYR A 25 8.13 -8.03 -6.42
CA TYR A 25 7.49 -7.93 -5.11
C TYR A 25 6.85 -6.56 -4.84
N LEU A 26 7.19 -5.51 -5.59
CA LEU A 26 6.53 -4.20 -5.51
C LEU A 26 5.23 -4.11 -6.34
N LYS A 27 4.95 -5.14 -7.18
CA LYS A 27 3.72 -5.21 -7.98
C LYS A 27 2.51 -5.70 -7.18
N GLY A 28 2.55 -5.57 -5.87
CA GLY A 28 1.49 -6.04 -5.00
C GLY A 28 1.25 -5.13 -3.81
N VAL A 29 0.31 -5.55 -2.99
CA VAL A 29 -0.02 -4.94 -1.69
C VAL A 29 0.53 -5.84 -0.61
N LEU A 30 1.45 -5.33 0.21
CA LEU A 30 1.90 -6.02 1.41
C LEU A 30 0.80 -5.98 2.46
N VAL A 31 0.47 -7.13 3.03
CA VAL A 31 -0.25 -7.27 4.30
C VAL A 31 0.80 -7.54 5.37
N ASP A 32 1.10 -6.55 6.18
CA ASP A 32 2.04 -6.65 7.31
C ASP A 32 1.25 -6.88 8.60
N ALA A 33 1.02 -8.14 8.95
CA ALA A 33 0.27 -8.57 10.13
C ALA A 33 1.22 -8.89 11.28
N ARG A 34 1.07 -8.19 12.40
CA ARG A 34 1.92 -8.33 13.59
C ARG A 34 1.25 -9.14 14.70
N ALA A 35 2.06 -9.76 15.53
CA ALA A 35 1.60 -10.56 16.67
C ALA A 35 0.83 -9.73 17.72
N ASN A 36 1.05 -8.40 17.78
CA ASN A 36 0.33 -7.50 18.67
C ASN A 36 -1.09 -7.12 18.21
N GLY A 37 -1.51 -7.62 17.04
CA GLY A 37 -2.84 -7.36 16.47
C GLY A 37 -2.86 -6.31 15.35
N ASP A 38 -1.77 -5.56 15.16
CA ASP A 38 -1.70 -4.54 14.12
C ASP A 38 -1.61 -5.20 12.73
N VAL A 39 -2.43 -4.73 11.81
CA VAL A 39 -2.33 -5.08 10.39
C VAL A 39 -2.23 -3.79 9.57
N VAL A 40 -1.21 -3.68 8.74
CA VAL A 40 -1.00 -2.54 7.86
C VAL A 40 -0.90 -3.03 6.42
N LEU A 41 -1.67 -2.40 5.53
CA LEU A 41 -1.56 -2.61 4.09
C LEU A 41 -0.58 -1.59 3.52
N VAL A 42 0.43 -2.04 2.78
CA VAL A 42 1.49 -1.14 2.28
C VAL A 42 1.72 -1.38 0.80
N THR A 43 1.91 -0.28 0.07
CA THR A 43 2.30 -0.30 -1.34
C THR A 43 3.37 0.72 -1.63
N THR A 44 4.27 0.42 -2.56
CA THR A 44 5.29 1.36 -3.03
C THR A 44 5.75 0.99 -4.44
N ASP A 45 6.18 2.00 -5.19
CA ASP A 45 6.90 1.85 -6.46
C ASP A 45 8.38 2.26 -6.32
N GLY A 46 8.82 2.57 -5.08
CA GLY A 46 10.17 3.04 -4.76
C GLY A 46 10.32 4.56 -4.78
N HIS A 47 9.33 5.31 -5.28
CA HIS A 47 9.32 6.78 -5.31
C HIS A 47 8.24 7.38 -4.40
N ARG A 48 7.21 6.64 -4.17
CA ARG A 48 6.11 6.97 -3.26
C ARG A 48 5.62 5.71 -2.57
N MET A 49 4.97 5.89 -1.43
CA MET A 49 4.42 4.81 -0.62
C MET A 49 3.09 5.24 -0.02
N LEU A 50 2.18 4.28 0.11
CA LEU A 50 0.97 4.43 0.91
C LEU A 50 0.90 3.29 1.92
N ALA A 51 0.73 3.64 3.20
CA ALA A 51 0.48 2.70 4.29
C ALA A 51 -0.90 2.96 4.88
N TYR A 52 -1.72 1.93 5.00
CA TYR A 52 -3.07 2.01 5.54
C TYR A 52 -3.25 1.03 6.69
N PRO A 53 -3.46 1.50 7.93
CA PRO A 53 -3.75 0.63 9.06
C PRO A 53 -5.17 0.06 8.94
N VAL A 54 -5.30 -1.24 9.08
CA VAL A 54 -6.61 -1.90 9.12
C VAL A 54 -7.19 -1.76 10.51
N ALA A 55 -8.46 -1.35 10.61
CA ALA A 55 -9.14 -1.25 11.89
C ALA A 55 -9.26 -2.63 12.55
N THR A 56 -9.11 -2.70 13.86
CA THR A 56 -9.04 -3.97 14.60
C THR A 56 -10.33 -4.79 14.46
N ASP A 57 -11.49 -4.14 14.41
CA ASP A 57 -12.81 -4.75 14.20
C ASP A 57 -13.02 -5.28 12.77
N ALA A 58 -12.15 -4.88 11.84
CA ALA A 58 -12.15 -5.36 10.46
C ALA A 58 -11.26 -6.60 10.25
N ILE A 59 -10.65 -7.14 11.32
CA ILE A 59 -9.72 -8.27 11.27
C ILE A 59 -10.33 -9.46 12.01
N GLU A 60 -10.46 -10.59 11.31
CA GLU A 60 -10.88 -11.87 11.89
C GLU A 60 -9.73 -12.88 11.76
N ALA A 61 -9.57 -13.72 12.79
CA ALA A 61 -8.61 -14.84 12.83
C ALA A 61 -7.19 -14.41 12.40
N LEU A 62 -6.62 -13.44 13.12
CA LEU A 62 -5.28 -12.90 12.86
C LEU A 62 -4.25 -14.03 12.70
N ALA A 63 -3.47 -13.97 11.62
CA ALA A 63 -2.31 -14.81 11.39
C ALA A 63 -1.09 -13.89 11.15
N PRO A 64 -0.20 -13.72 12.14
CA PRO A 64 0.98 -12.90 11.98
C PRO A 64 1.86 -13.37 10.83
N GLY A 65 2.36 -12.41 10.05
CA GLY A 65 3.19 -12.68 8.89
C GLY A 65 3.13 -11.55 7.87
N GLN A 66 3.93 -11.69 6.83
CA GLN A 66 3.94 -10.78 5.70
C GLN A 66 3.47 -11.52 4.45
N TYR A 67 2.47 -10.97 3.78
CA TYR A 67 1.88 -11.56 2.60
C TYR A 67 1.75 -10.50 1.52
N ILE A 68 2.28 -10.75 0.33
CA ILE A 68 2.19 -9.79 -0.77
C ILE A 68 1.08 -10.25 -1.72
N ILE A 69 -0.01 -9.50 -1.75
CA ILE A 69 -1.16 -9.77 -2.63
C ILE A 69 -0.84 -9.23 -4.02
N PRO A 70 -0.84 -10.06 -5.08
CA PRO A 70 -0.62 -9.57 -6.44
C PRO A 70 -1.63 -8.48 -6.83
N ARG A 71 -1.13 -7.42 -7.48
CA ARG A 71 -1.95 -6.31 -7.99
C ARG A 71 -3.12 -6.80 -8.82
N GLU A 72 -2.87 -7.76 -9.71
CA GLU A 72 -3.83 -8.31 -10.65
C GLU A 72 -5.02 -8.97 -9.93
N ALA A 73 -4.78 -9.61 -8.78
CA ALA A 73 -5.84 -10.22 -7.98
C ALA A 73 -6.79 -9.18 -7.40
N LEU A 74 -6.26 -8.03 -6.97
CA LEU A 74 -7.06 -6.92 -6.45
C LEU A 74 -7.82 -6.18 -7.57
N GLU A 75 -7.19 -6.02 -8.75
CA GLU A 75 -7.81 -5.37 -9.91
C GLU A 75 -8.93 -6.24 -10.55
N ALA A 76 -8.83 -7.56 -10.46
CA ALA A 76 -9.82 -8.48 -10.98
C ALA A 76 -11.14 -8.47 -10.20
N VAL A 77 -11.14 -8.00 -8.95
CA VAL A 77 -12.32 -8.01 -8.10
C VAL A 77 -13.17 -6.77 -8.32
N LYS A 78 -14.41 -6.99 -8.79
CA LYS A 78 -15.37 -5.91 -8.99
C LYS A 78 -16.04 -5.56 -7.66
N PRO A 79 -16.32 -4.26 -7.42
CA PRO A 79 -17.04 -3.85 -6.22
C PRO A 79 -18.49 -4.38 -6.25
N CYS A 80 -18.96 -4.86 -5.11
CA CYS A 80 -20.35 -5.13 -4.90
C CYS A 80 -21.09 -3.84 -4.54
N LYS A 81 -22.30 -3.64 -5.07
CA LYS A 81 -23.13 -2.45 -4.81
C LYS A 81 -24.46 -2.87 -4.16
N ALA A 82 -24.81 -2.16 -3.10
CA ALA A 82 -26.13 -2.22 -2.48
C ALA A 82 -26.80 -0.84 -2.63
N GLY A 83 -27.61 -0.67 -3.67
CA GLY A 83 -28.14 0.63 -4.04
C GLY A 83 -27.04 1.62 -4.45
N ARG A 84 -26.91 2.72 -3.70
CA ARG A 84 -25.87 3.75 -3.91
C ARG A 84 -24.56 3.44 -3.18
N HIS A 85 -24.53 2.47 -2.28
CA HIS A 85 -23.37 2.13 -1.46
C HIS A 85 -22.52 1.08 -2.14
N VAL A 86 -21.21 1.28 -2.10
CA VAL A 86 -20.22 0.26 -2.46
C VAL A 86 -19.91 -0.53 -1.21
N LEU A 87 -20.11 -1.84 -1.25
CA LEU A 87 -19.82 -2.70 -0.11
C LEU A 87 -18.31 -2.93 0.01
N PRO A 88 -17.82 -3.15 1.23
CA PRO A 88 -16.43 -3.55 1.47
C PRO A 88 -16.08 -4.83 0.70
N ILE A 89 -14.80 -5.02 0.46
CA ILE A 89 -14.25 -6.29 -0.02
C ILE A 89 -13.64 -7.06 1.15
N THR A 90 -13.55 -8.36 0.97
CA THR A 90 -12.92 -9.27 1.93
C THR A 90 -11.65 -9.84 1.33
N ILE A 91 -10.58 -9.85 2.10
CA ILE A 91 -9.32 -10.52 1.78
C ILE A 91 -9.14 -11.63 2.80
N GLU A 92 -9.12 -12.87 2.34
CA GLU A 92 -8.90 -14.04 3.17
C GLU A 92 -7.55 -14.67 2.84
N ILE A 93 -6.72 -14.88 3.86
CA ILE A 93 -5.39 -15.49 3.75
C ILE A 93 -5.40 -16.78 4.57
N VAL A 94 -5.21 -17.91 3.88
CA VAL A 94 -5.21 -19.24 4.48
C VAL A 94 -3.89 -19.93 4.15
N THR A 95 -3.19 -20.36 5.17
CA THR A 95 -1.98 -21.21 5.02
C THR A 95 -2.35 -22.63 5.42
N ALA A 96 -2.17 -23.57 4.49
CA ALA A 96 -2.37 -24.98 4.78
C ALA A 96 -1.33 -25.43 5.83
N PRO A 97 -1.64 -26.42 6.67
CA PRO A 97 -0.67 -26.95 7.62
C PRO A 97 0.48 -27.63 6.88
N ASP A 98 1.65 -27.60 7.48
CA ASP A 98 2.80 -28.37 7.04
C ASP A 98 2.49 -29.87 7.09
N GLN A 99 2.94 -30.60 6.09
CA GLN A 99 2.69 -32.05 5.98
C GLN A 99 4.02 -32.80 5.86
N PRO A 100 4.15 -34.02 6.45
CA PRO A 100 5.30 -34.85 6.22
C PRO A 100 5.38 -35.27 4.73
N ASP A 101 6.58 -35.25 4.17
CA ASP A 101 6.80 -35.72 2.80
C ASP A 101 6.55 -37.26 2.73
N PRO A 102 5.59 -37.73 1.93
CA PRO A 102 5.28 -39.15 1.83
C PRO A 102 6.41 -39.97 1.19
N GLU A 103 7.29 -39.35 0.41
CA GLU A 103 8.37 -40.02 -0.30
C GLU A 103 9.73 -39.93 0.42
N ARG A 104 9.86 -38.99 1.39
CA ARG A 104 11.13 -38.71 2.08
C ARG A 104 10.93 -38.61 3.59
N ALA A 105 11.30 -39.69 4.30
CA ALA A 105 11.22 -39.74 5.76
C ALA A 105 12.03 -38.57 6.39
N GLY A 106 11.41 -37.81 7.31
CA GLY A 106 12.03 -36.69 8.02
C GLY A 106 12.03 -35.34 7.26
N VAL A 107 11.47 -35.31 6.05
CA VAL A 107 11.26 -34.05 5.30
C VAL A 107 9.82 -33.55 5.51
N THR A 108 9.68 -32.26 5.72
CA THR A 108 8.37 -31.61 5.85
C THR A 108 8.11 -30.73 4.63
N ILE A 109 6.98 -30.95 3.99
CA ILE A 109 6.46 -30.09 2.92
C ILE A 109 5.74 -28.94 3.58
N LYS A 110 6.22 -27.70 3.35
CA LYS A 110 5.56 -26.49 3.87
C LYS A 110 4.18 -26.31 3.26
N GLY A 111 3.23 -25.97 4.10
CA GLY A 111 1.87 -25.65 3.68
C GLY A 111 1.84 -24.45 2.74
N LYS A 112 1.06 -24.54 1.67
CA LYS A 112 0.89 -23.45 0.71
C LYS A 112 -0.08 -22.41 1.24
N THR A 113 0.26 -21.15 1.06
CA THR A 113 -0.64 -20.02 1.36
C THR A 113 -1.48 -19.69 0.13
N SER A 114 -2.77 -19.54 0.32
CA SER A 114 -3.72 -19.03 -0.67
C SER A 114 -4.33 -17.73 -0.18
N ILE A 115 -4.60 -16.82 -1.11
CA ILE A 115 -5.25 -15.54 -0.87
C ILE A 115 -6.51 -15.49 -1.71
N THR A 116 -7.65 -15.27 -1.07
CA THR A 116 -8.94 -15.07 -1.74
C THR A 116 -9.37 -13.63 -1.52
N VAL A 117 -9.60 -12.91 -2.61
CA VAL A 117 -10.17 -11.55 -2.57
C VAL A 117 -11.60 -11.63 -3.08
N THR A 118 -12.56 -11.14 -2.32
CA THR A 118 -13.99 -11.26 -2.62
C THR A 118 -14.70 -9.92 -2.58
N GLY A 119 -15.44 -9.63 -3.64
CA GLY A 119 -16.38 -8.53 -3.80
C GLY A 119 -17.64 -9.04 -4.54
N ALA A 120 -18.04 -8.39 -5.63
CA ALA A 120 -19.05 -8.93 -6.55
C ALA A 120 -18.51 -10.11 -7.37
N THR A 121 -17.20 -10.13 -7.60
CA THR A 121 -16.46 -11.27 -8.15
C THR A 121 -15.38 -11.66 -7.15
N SER A 122 -14.83 -12.87 -7.30
CA SER A 122 -13.73 -13.35 -6.45
C SER A 122 -12.52 -13.69 -7.31
N ALA A 123 -11.33 -13.47 -6.71
CA ALA A 123 -10.05 -13.89 -7.26
C ALA A 123 -9.32 -14.74 -6.22
N VAL A 124 -8.74 -15.85 -6.64
CA VAL A 124 -7.90 -16.71 -5.80
C VAL A 124 -6.49 -16.71 -6.37
N THR A 125 -5.50 -16.48 -5.52
CA THR A 125 -4.08 -16.41 -5.91
C THR A 125 -3.18 -16.94 -4.81
N ALA A 126 -1.92 -17.19 -5.14
CA ALA A 126 -0.84 -17.32 -4.16
C ALA A 126 -0.25 -15.93 -3.84
N PRO A 127 0.34 -15.73 -2.66
CA PRO A 127 1.14 -14.54 -2.42
C PRO A 127 2.33 -14.48 -3.39
N ILE A 128 2.78 -13.27 -3.71
CA ILE A 128 4.04 -13.10 -4.43
C ILE A 128 5.17 -13.63 -3.55
N ASP A 129 5.97 -14.55 -4.09
CA ASP A 129 7.16 -15.09 -3.42
C ASP A 129 8.30 -14.07 -3.51
N GLY A 130 8.50 -13.31 -2.44
CA GLY A 130 9.50 -12.24 -2.37
C GLY A 130 9.48 -11.54 -1.02
N GLU A 131 10.56 -10.83 -0.72
CA GLU A 131 10.69 -10.04 0.49
C GLU A 131 10.35 -8.58 0.19
N PHE A 132 9.27 -8.08 0.81
CA PHE A 132 8.91 -6.67 0.70
C PHE A 132 9.91 -5.83 1.50
N PRO A 133 10.36 -4.67 0.97
CA PRO A 133 11.30 -3.80 1.70
C PRO A 133 10.75 -3.39 3.07
N ASP A 134 11.65 -3.23 4.03
CA ASP A 134 11.29 -2.67 5.34
C ASP A 134 10.80 -1.22 5.18
N TRP A 135 9.51 -1.09 4.94
CA TRP A 135 8.85 0.16 4.63
C TRP A 135 8.92 1.20 5.77
N ARG A 136 9.15 0.75 7.01
CA ARG A 136 9.27 1.65 8.15
C ARG A 136 10.58 2.44 8.14
N ARG A 137 11.61 1.92 7.48
CA ARG A 137 12.92 2.58 7.39
C ARG A 137 12.89 3.85 6.55
N VAL A 138 11.92 3.98 5.63
CA VAL A 138 11.76 5.20 4.82
C VAL A 138 10.97 6.30 5.53
N LEU A 139 10.34 5.98 6.67
CA LEU A 139 9.62 6.95 7.48
C LEU A 139 10.61 7.84 8.22
N PRO A 140 10.67 9.15 7.97
CA PRO A 140 11.53 10.04 8.71
C PRO A 140 11.05 10.16 10.16
N LYS A 141 11.98 10.16 11.10
CA LYS A 141 11.68 10.38 12.53
C LYS A 141 11.26 11.82 12.79
N THR A 142 11.80 12.76 12.03
CA THR A 142 11.51 14.19 12.06
C THR A 142 11.48 14.72 10.64
N VAL A 143 10.77 15.81 10.40
CA VAL A 143 10.76 16.52 9.12
C VAL A 143 11.36 17.91 9.32
N SER A 144 12.22 18.33 8.40
CA SER A 144 12.92 19.62 8.50
C SER A 144 12.03 20.82 8.18
N GLY A 145 10.95 20.61 7.43
CA GLY A 145 10.14 21.67 6.84
C GLY A 145 10.78 22.32 5.61
N GLU A 146 12.01 21.95 5.25
CA GLU A 146 12.73 22.49 4.10
C GLU A 146 12.03 22.10 2.80
N PRO A 147 11.58 23.08 1.98
CA PRO A 147 10.89 22.82 0.73
C PRO A 147 11.78 22.12 -0.28
N THR A 148 11.16 21.32 -1.15
CA THR A 148 11.84 20.60 -2.21
C THR A 148 10.90 20.40 -3.40
N GLN A 149 11.42 19.86 -4.48
CA GLN A 149 10.67 19.55 -5.68
C GLN A 149 10.20 18.09 -5.69
N TYR A 150 9.02 17.87 -6.21
CA TYR A 150 8.43 16.55 -6.40
C TYR A 150 7.95 16.38 -7.83
N GLN A 151 7.89 15.16 -8.29
CA GLN A 151 7.27 14.85 -9.58
C GLN A 151 5.78 15.19 -9.54
N ALA A 152 5.33 16.02 -10.48
CA ALA A 152 3.96 16.54 -10.51
C ALA A 152 2.89 15.42 -10.57
N GLU A 153 3.19 14.33 -11.29
CA GLU A 153 2.31 13.16 -11.35
C GLU A 153 2.06 12.57 -9.96
N TYR A 154 3.11 12.41 -9.15
CA TYR A 154 2.99 11.86 -7.79
C TYR A 154 2.20 12.77 -6.86
N LEU A 155 2.36 14.09 -7.00
CA LEU A 155 1.51 15.06 -6.28
C LEU A 155 0.05 14.89 -6.65
N GLY A 156 -0.25 14.77 -7.95
CA GLY A 156 -1.60 14.52 -8.45
C GLY A 156 -2.18 13.19 -7.95
N ASP A 157 -1.34 12.17 -7.79
CA ASP A 157 -1.74 10.87 -7.25
C ASP A 157 -2.16 10.97 -5.78
N PHE A 158 -1.45 11.73 -4.95
CA PHE A 158 -1.88 11.95 -3.57
C PHE A 158 -3.18 12.76 -3.48
N GLY A 159 -3.46 13.65 -4.43
CA GLY A 159 -4.78 14.26 -4.58
C GLY A 159 -5.88 13.22 -4.85
N ARG A 160 -5.65 12.31 -5.79
CA ARG A 160 -6.59 11.19 -6.08
C ARG A 160 -6.76 10.23 -4.90
N ILE A 161 -5.68 9.94 -4.18
CA ILE A 161 -5.73 9.11 -2.96
C ILE A 161 -6.59 9.80 -1.89
N ALA A 162 -6.39 11.10 -1.68
CA ALA A 162 -7.18 11.88 -0.73
C ALA A 162 -8.68 11.82 -1.06
N ASP A 163 -9.06 12.01 -2.33
CA ASP A 163 -10.46 11.91 -2.78
C ASP A 163 -11.03 10.50 -2.53
N LEU A 164 -10.28 9.44 -2.82
CA LEU A 164 -10.70 8.07 -2.59
C LEU A 164 -10.90 7.74 -1.10
N LEU A 165 -10.12 8.37 -0.22
CA LEU A 165 -10.18 8.18 1.24
C LEU A 165 -11.08 9.21 1.94
N GLY A 166 -11.85 10.01 1.17
CA GLY A 166 -12.83 10.96 1.70
C GLY A 166 -12.22 12.22 2.29
N THR A 167 -10.98 12.56 1.92
CA THR A 167 -10.33 13.83 2.28
C THR A 167 -10.09 14.67 1.03
N LYS A 168 -9.73 15.96 1.17
CA LYS A 168 -9.58 16.85 0.00
C LYS A 168 -8.23 17.53 -0.08
N TYR A 169 -7.53 17.63 1.02
CA TYR A 169 -6.34 18.48 1.15
C TYR A 169 -5.18 17.67 1.73
N PRO A 170 -4.51 16.84 0.94
CA PRO A 170 -3.31 16.15 1.41
C PRO A 170 -2.27 17.17 1.85
N HIS A 171 -1.66 16.95 3.00
CA HIS A 171 -0.66 17.84 3.57
C HIS A 171 0.72 17.23 3.40
N ILE A 172 1.62 17.96 2.74
CA ILE A 172 3.00 17.53 2.55
C ILE A 172 3.88 18.15 3.62
N HIS A 173 4.44 17.30 4.48
CA HIS A 173 5.47 17.69 5.44
C HIS A 173 6.83 17.55 4.76
N HIS A 174 7.35 18.67 4.26
CA HIS A 174 8.60 18.73 3.51
C HIS A 174 9.80 18.34 4.37
N ASN A 175 10.82 17.75 3.72
CA ASN A 175 12.01 17.23 4.41
C ASN A 175 13.29 17.38 3.56
N GLY A 176 13.41 18.46 2.79
CA GLY A 176 14.53 18.74 1.93
C GLY A 176 14.84 17.61 0.95
N SER A 177 16.06 17.10 0.95
CA SER A 177 16.50 16.00 0.09
C SER A 177 16.07 14.61 0.58
N SER A 178 15.39 14.52 1.71
CA SER A 178 14.88 13.27 2.31
C SER A 178 13.41 13.07 2.04
N ALA A 179 12.92 11.85 2.30
CA ALA A 179 11.51 11.50 2.11
C ALA A 179 10.58 12.44 2.88
N ALA A 180 9.55 12.95 2.22
CA ALA A 180 8.48 13.73 2.84
C ALA A 180 7.35 12.81 3.31
N ILE A 181 6.65 13.23 4.35
CA ILE A 181 5.40 12.61 4.80
C ILE A 181 4.22 13.32 4.13
N VAL A 182 3.29 12.53 3.63
CA VAL A 182 1.99 13.04 3.15
C VAL A 182 0.91 12.61 4.12
N GLY A 183 0.38 13.58 4.85
CA GLY A 183 -0.69 13.41 5.83
C GLY A 183 -2.06 13.87 5.31
N ASN A 184 -3.05 13.84 6.21
CA ASN A 184 -4.45 14.17 5.91
C ASN A 184 -5.04 13.28 4.80
N LEU A 185 -4.73 11.98 4.87
CA LEU A 185 -5.21 10.92 3.97
C LEU A 185 -6.17 9.97 4.72
N GLY A 186 -7.04 10.51 5.58
CA GLY A 186 -7.85 9.69 6.50
C GLY A 186 -6.94 8.95 7.49
N ALA A 187 -7.09 7.63 7.59
CA ALA A 187 -6.22 6.80 8.43
C ALA A 187 -4.86 6.49 7.77
N ALA A 188 -4.71 6.74 6.47
CA ALA A 188 -3.50 6.39 5.73
C ALA A 188 -2.36 7.39 5.95
N LEU A 189 -1.13 6.89 5.73
CA LEU A 189 0.10 7.66 5.70
C LEU A 189 0.75 7.52 4.33
N GLY A 190 1.05 8.64 3.69
CA GLY A 190 1.81 8.70 2.45
C GLY A 190 3.28 9.03 2.68
N VAL A 191 4.15 8.55 1.80
CA VAL A 191 5.54 8.98 1.69
C VAL A 191 5.82 9.36 0.24
N LEU A 192 6.56 10.45 0.05
CA LEU A 192 6.91 10.97 -1.26
C LEU A 192 8.41 11.28 -1.29
N MET A 193 9.11 10.64 -2.24
CA MET A 193 10.53 10.91 -2.45
C MET A 193 10.73 12.20 -3.23
N PRO A 194 11.64 13.08 -2.79
CA PRO A 194 11.94 14.30 -3.51
C PRO A 194 12.68 14.03 -4.83
N MET A 195 12.52 14.93 -5.79
CA MET A 195 13.35 14.98 -6.98
C MET A 195 14.73 15.56 -6.61
N ARG A 196 15.79 14.96 -7.15
CA ARG A 196 17.09 15.62 -7.16
C ARG A 196 17.04 16.70 -8.24
N SER A 197 17.19 17.95 -7.84
CA SER A 197 17.22 19.08 -8.76
C SER A 197 18.35 20.01 -8.35
N ASP A 198 19.20 20.34 -9.31
CA ASP A 198 20.24 21.37 -9.18
C ASP A 198 19.67 22.74 -9.61
N ALA A 199 18.39 22.84 -9.94
CA ALA A 199 17.76 24.09 -10.33
C ALA A 199 17.57 24.99 -9.11
N GLU A 200 18.18 26.14 -9.15
CA GLU A 200 17.88 27.21 -8.21
C GLU A 200 16.41 27.61 -8.35
N PHE A 201 15.72 27.77 -7.23
CA PHE A 201 14.40 28.38 -7.23
C PHE A 201 14.54 29.82 -7.73
N SER A 202 14.17 30.07 -8.97
CA SER A 202 14.20 31.42 -9.50
C SER A 202 13.23 32.31 -8.72
N ALA A 203 13.70 33.48 -8.35
CA ALA A 203 12.84 34.57 -7.91
C ALA A 203 11.70 34.83 -8.93
N ARG A 204 10.71 35.60 -8.55
CA ARG A 204 9.64 36.00 -9.49
C ARG A 204 10.25 36.48 -10.81
N PRO A 205 9.75 36.02 -11.95
CA PRO A 205 10.21 36.51 -13.23
C PRO A 205 9.91 38.00 -13.36
N ALA A 206 10.77 38.75 -14.06
CA ALA A 206 10.68 40.22 -14.16
C ALA A 206 9.29 40.71 -14.63
N TRP A 207 8.61 39.98 -15.53
CA TRP A 207 7.26 40.30 -16.00
C TRP A 207 6.19 40.21 -14.91
N ALA A 208 6.42 39.46 -13.83
CA ALA A 208 5.47 39.30 -12.71
C ALA A 208 5.70 40.34 -11.59
N LEU A 209 6.70 41.21 -11.76
CA LEU A 209 7.03 42.28 -10.81
C LEU A 209 6.55 43.64 -11.29
N ALA A 210 5.96 43.73 -12.49
CA ALA A 210 5.45 44.93 -13.07
C ALA A 210 4.02 45.26 -12.58
#